data_685dfdd71e524cb576c63e0504d5ca0d
#
_entry.id   685dfdd71e524cb576c63e0504d5ca0d
#
_cell.length_a   1.000
_cell.length_b   1.000
_cell.length_c   1.000
_cell.angle_alpha   90.00
_cell.angle_beta   90.00
_cell.angle_gamma   90.00
#
_symmetry.space_group_name_H-M   'P 1'
#
loop_
_entity.id
_entity.type
_entity.pdbx_description
1 polymer ?
#
loop_
_entity_poly.entity_id
_entity_poly.type
_entity_poly.pdbx_seq_one_letter_code
_entity_poly.pdbx_strand_id
1 'polypeptide(L)'
;MSKQLRNNIIVLALALFLSFILNAANILLPFMFGPIIASIICVRYLHLEINWPFWLSQIGLVLLGVQIGSTFTKEVILDIKDDWFTIVIITVLLLGLALIIAYFFKKIAKVNTETAILSVIPGALSQMLIMAEENKKADIMVVSLTQTSRIIFVVILVPFISYFFKDSQELATGGTGVTATLTEALSIPSIIFLTLAVIAVYIVMGKINFPTKQILAPILVLICWNLLTGANFTLDNYIIAAAQVIYMIRIGIQIALLLDQMKGRIAVAIAFQNTLLILLAFVMVLIISTFSTHSVNELFLGAAPGGMSQIVIVALETGADVALISSYHIFRIFFILFLIAPAINVFLKHREKKLN
;
A
#
# COMPACT_ATOMS: atom_id res chain seq x y z
N MET A 1 28.65 -10.48 18.63
CA MET A 1 27.49 -10.01 17.85
C MET A 1 27.55 -10.66 16.47
N SER A 2 26.48 -11.33 16.01
CA SER A 2 26.50 -11.96 14.68
C SER A 2 26.66 -10.90 13.58
N LYS A 3 27.30 -11.26 12.44
CA LYS A 3 27.47 -10.37 11.27
C LYS A 3 26.12 -9.76 10.83
N GLN A 4 25.06 -10.57 10.84
CA GLN A 4 23.71 -10.15 10.46
C GLN A 4 23.12 -9.10 11.43
N LEU A 5 23.26 -9.32 12.75
CA LEU A 5 22.76 -8.35 13.74
C LEU A 5 23.47 -7.01 13.61
N ARG A 6 24.79 -7.02 13.39
CA ARG A 6 25.56 -5.80 13.14
C ARG A 6 25.07 -5.08 11.90
N ASN A 7 24.84 -5.77 10.78
CA ASN A 7 24.36 -5.17 9.54
C ASN A 7 22.94 -4.59 9.70
N ASN A 8 22.05 -5.28 10.44
CA ASN A 8 20.71 -4.77 10.74
C ASN A 8 20.74 -3.50 11.62
N ILE A 9 21.68 -3.43 12.58
CA ILE A 9 21.87 -2.22 13.40
C ILE A 9 22.41 -1.07 12.54
N ILE A 10 23.35 -1.33 11.63
CA ILE A 10 23.90 -0.31 10.73
C ILE A 10 22.79 0.28 9.85
N VAL A 11 21.95 -0.56 9.22
CA VAL A 11 20.86 -0.04 8.37
C VAL A 11 19.84 0.74 9.18
N LEU A 12 19.51 0.31 10.40
CA LEU A 12 18.60 1.04 11.29
C LEU A 12 19.17 2.40 11.70
N ALA A 13 20.43 2.43 12.13
CA ALA A 13 21.11 3.67 12.52
C ALA A 13 21.19 4.65 11.36
N LEU A 14 21.55 4.19 10.15
CA LEU A 14 21.60 5.02 8.95
C LEU A 14 20.20 5.47 8.53
N ALA A 15 19.18 4.62 8.65
CA ALA A 15 17.79 4.95 8.36
C ALA A 15 17.29 6.08 9.27
N LEU A 16 17.51 5.97 10.58
CA LEU A 16 17.16 7.03 11.53
C LEU A 16 17.92 8.31 11.25
N PHE A 17 19.24 8.23 11.05
CA PHE A 17 20.09 9.39 10.75
C PHE A 17 19.61 10.14 9.50
N LEU A 18 19.37 9.44 8.40
CA LEU A 18 18.86 10.06 7.17
C LEU A 18 17.45 10.61 7.34
N SER A 19 16.57 9.90 8.07
CA SER A 19 15.22 10.40 8.36
C SER A 19 15.26 11.71 9.12
N PHE A 20 16.13 11.85 10.13
CA PHE A 20 16.27 13.09 10.88
C PHE A 20 16.89 14.22 10.04
N ILE A 21 17.87 13.94 9.19
CA ILE A 21 18.41 14.93 8.25
C ILE A 21 17.34 15.43 7.29
N LEU A 22 16.58 14.52 6.67
CA LEU A 22 15.51 14.87 5.74
C LEU A 22 14.41 15.68 6.44
N ASN A 23 14.08 15.32 7.68
CA ASN A 23 13.12 16.06 8.50
C ASN A 23 13.63 17.48 8.84
N ALA A 24 14.89 17.61 9.25
CA ALA A 24 15.51 18.90 9.52
C ALA A 24 15.61 19.79 8.26
N ALA A 25 15.74 19.17 7.08
CA ALA A 25 15.73 19.86 5.80
C ALA A 25 14.31 20.15 5.27
N ASN A 26 13.25 19.84 6.03
CA ASN A 26 11.85 19.97 5.62
C ASN A 26 11.53 19.24 4.30
N ILE A 27 12.22 18.13 4.04
CA ILE A 27 11.94 17.29 2.86
C ILE A 27 10.72 16.43 3.14
N LEU A 28 9.86 16.31 2.13
CA LEU A 28 8.64 15.51 2.19
C LEU A 28 8.92 14.05 2.58
N LEU A 29 8.07 13.49 3.48
CA LEU A 29 8.09 12.07 3.86
C LEU A 29 9.44 11.57 4.39
N PRO A 30 10.05 12.24 5.39
CA PRO A 30 11.41 11.95 5.84
C PRO A 30 11.53 10.52 6.39
N PHE A 31 10.52 10.04 7.13
CA PHE A 31 10.47 8.70 7.74
C PHE A 31 10.09 7.59 6.75
N MET A 32 9.73 7.95 5.51
CA MET A 32 9.56 7.03 4.40
C MET A 32 10.84 6.96 3.55
N PHE A 33 11.35 8.10 3.08
CA PHE A 33 12.50 8.14 2.18
C PHE A 33 13.83 7.86 2.87
N GLY A 34 14.02 8.30 4.11
CA GLY A 34 15.26 8.04 4.88
C GLY A 34 15.60 6.54 4.95
N PRO A 35 14.69 5.68 5.43
CA PRO A 35 14.92 4.24 5.50
C PRO A 35 15.12 3.57 4.14
N ILE A 36 14.39 4.03 3.10
CA ILE A 36 14.55 3.50 1.74
C ILE A 36 15.94 3.80 1.20
N ILE A 37 16.37 5.06 1.29
CA ILE A 37 17.70 5.49 0.85
C ILE A 37 18.79 4.77 1.64
N ALA A 38 18.67 4.69 2.98
CA ALA A 38 19.59 3.94 3.84
C ALA A 38 19.74 2.49 3.41
N SER A 39 18.61 1.83 3.14
CA SER A 39 18.61 0.42 2.72
C SER A 39 19.27 0.23 1.36
N ILE A 40 18.99 1.11 0.39
CA ILE A 40 19.63 1.08 -0.93
C ILE A 40 21.14 1.30 -0.80
N ILE A 41 21.58 2.26 0.00
CA ILE A 41 23.02 2.53 0.26
C ILE A 41 23.66 1.28 0.88
N CYS A 42 23.08 0.71 1.93
CA CYS A 42 23.64 -0.44 2.61
C CYS A 42 23.74 -1.69 1.71
N VAL A 43 22.71 -1.96 0.91
CA VAL A 43 22.68 -3.16 0.05
C VAL A 43 23.57 -2.97 -1.19
N ARG A 44 23.47 -1.84 -1.89
CA ARG A 44 24.13 -1.68 -3.21
C ARG A 44 25.52 -1.06 -3.15
N TYR A 45 25.76 -0.11 -2.25
CA TYR A 45 27.04 0.58 -2.19
C TYR A 45 27.96 0.00 -1.11
N LEU A 46 27.41 -0.38 0.05
CA LEU A 46 28.20 -1.01 1.11
C LEU A 46 28.23 -2.53 1.01
N HIS A 47 27.46 -3.12 0.05
CA HIS A 47 27.38 -4.57 -0.18
C HIS A 47 27.11 -5.38 1.09
N LEU A 48 26.29 -4.81 2.00
CA LEU A 48 25.94 -5.47 3.25
C LEU A 48 24.85 -6.52 3.01
N GLU A 49 25.07 -7.73 3.47
CA GLU A 49 24.03 -8.76 3.54
C GLU A 49 23.09 -8.42 4.71
N ILE A 50 21.94 -7.81 4.40
CA ILE A 50 20.94 -7.43 5.40
C ILE A 50 19.85 -8.49 5.43
N ASN A 51 19.62 -9.06 6.60
CA ASN A 51 18.49 -9.94 6.85
C ASN A 51 17.55 -9.27 7.86
N TRP A 52 16.75 -8.32 7.34
CA TRP A 52 15.80 -7.57 8.16
C TRP A 52 14.71 -8.50 8.70
N PRO A 53 14.49 -8.58 10.02
CA PRO A 53 13.53 -9.50 10.59
C PRO A 53 12.11 -9.23 10.07
N PHE A 54 11.48 -10.26 9.52
CA PHE A 54 10.13 -10.14 8.95
C PHE A 54 9.09 -9.71 9.99
N TRP A 55 9.19 -10.29 11.20
CA TRP A 55 8.27 -9.97 12.28
C TRP A 55 8.32 -8.50 12.70
N LEU A 56 9.49 -7.86 12.63
CA LEU A 56 9.65 -6.46 12.95
C LEU A 56 8.90 -5.56 11.94
N SER A 57 9.01 -5.87 10.65
CA SER A 57 8.23 -5.17 9.62
C SER A 57 6.72 -5.39 9.77
N GLN A 58 6.31 -6.56 10.25
CA GLN A 58 4.90 -6.83 10.55
C GLN A 58 4.38 -6.00 11.72
N ILE A 59 5.19 -5.79 12.76
CA ILE A 59 4.84 -4.89 13.87
C ILE A 59 4.61 -3.46 13.33
N GLY A 60 5.51 -2.96 12.47
CA GLY A 60 5.34 -1.66 11.83
C GLY A 60 4.00 -1.56 11.08
N LEU A 61 3.64 -2.60 10.31
CA LEU A 61 2.35 -2.64 9.60
C LEU A 61 1.14 -2.70 10.53
N VAL A 62 1.22 -3.44 11.64
CA VAL A 62 0.15 -3.50 12.65
C VAL A 62 -0.06 -2.14 13.30
N LEU A 63 1.01 -1.45 13.69
CA LEU A 63 0.93 -0.10 14.27
C LEU A 63 0.33 0.92 13.28
N LEU A 64 0.73 0.87 12.01
CA LEU A 64 0.08 1.68 10.97
C LEU A 64 -1.40 1.32 10.80
N GLY A 65 -1.73 0.03 10.87
CA GLY A 65 -3.12 -0.42 10.83
C GLY A 65 -3.94 0.05 12.05
N VAL A 66 -3.34 0.13 13.23
CA VAL A 66 -3.96 0.74 14.42
C VAL A 66 -4.22 2.23 14.18
N GLN A 67 -3.24 2.96 13.68
CA GLN A 67 -3.42 4.38 13.35
C GLN A 67 -4.54 4.60 12.32
N ILE A 68 -4.60 3.78 11.27
CA ILE A 68 -5.67 3.86 10.26
C ILE A 68 -7.02 3.52 10.89
N GLY A 69 -7.09 2.41 11.63
CA GLY A 69 -8.34 1.94 12.24
C GLY A 69 -8.92 2.95 13.23
N SER A 70 -8.07 3.70 13.93
CA SER A 70 -8.51 4.73 14.88
C SER A 70 -9.16 5.94 14.19
N THR A 71 -8.92 6.20 12.91
CA THR A 71 -9.55 7.30 12.15
C THR A 71 -10.97 6.98 11.68
N PHE A 72 -11.42 5.73 11.73
CA PHE A 72 -12.77 5.35 11.34
C PHE A 72 -13.77 5.67 12.46
N THR A 73 -14.37 6.85 12.40
CA THR A 73 -15.48 7.27 13.27
C THR A 73 -16.83 6.90 12.67
N LYS A 74 -17.93 7.13 13.41
CA LYS A 74 -19.29 6.93 12.88
C LYS A 74 -19.60 7.90 11.72
N GLU A 75 -19.14 9.14 11.86
CA GLU A 75 -19.29 10.19 10.86
C GLU A 75 -18.58 9.78 9.57
N VAL A 76 -17.31 9.40 9.66
CA VAL A 76 -16.51 8.95 8.52
C VAL A 76 -17.13 7.74 7.81
N ILE A 77 -17.72 6.80 8.54
CA ILE A 77 -18.40 5.65 7.92
C ILE A 77 -19.67 6.06 7.19
N LEU A 78 -20.40 7.07 7.68
CA LEU A 78 -21.56 7.63 6.97
C LEU A 78 -21.12 8.35 5.69
N ASP A 79 -20.05 9.14 5.74
CA ASP A 79 -19.48 9.82 4.58
C ASP A 79 -19.03 8.80 3.52
N ILE A 80 -18.32 7.73 3.91
CA ILE A 80 -17.93 6.64 3.02
C ILE A 80 -19.15 5.94 2.40
N LYS A 81 -20.24 5.80 3.16
CA LYS A 81 -21.47 5.23 2.65
C LYS A 81 -22.09 6.10 1.56
N ASP A 82 -22.00 7.42 1.69
CA ASP A 82 -22.53 8.33 0.67
C ASP A 82 -21.64 8.35 -0.59
N ASP A 83 -20.35 8.08 -0.43
CA ASP A 83 -19.35 8.00 -1.51
C ASP A 83 -19.21 6.65 -2.20
N TRP A 84 -20.01 5.64 -1.80
CA TRP A 84 -19.87 4.27 -2.34
C TRP A 84 -19.82 4.23 -3.88
N PHE A 85 -20.57 5.08 -4.54
CA PHE A 85 -20.66 5.14 -6.00
C PHE A 85 -19.33 5.60 -6.63
N THR A 86 -18.70 6.62 -6.05
CA THR A 86 -17.40 7.12 -6.48
C THR A 86 -16.32 6.04 -6.27
N ILE A 87 -16.36 5.34 -5.14
CA ILE A 87 -15.45 4.22 -4.83
C ILE A 87 -15.54 3.12 -5.89
N VAL A 88 -16.77 2.73 -6.24
CA VAL A 88 -17.02 1.69 -7.27
C VAL A 88 -16.54 2.16 -8.64
N ILE A 89 -16.91 3.38 -9.06
CA ILE A 89 -16.53 3.92 -10.37
C ILE A 89 -15.01 3.99 -10.51
N ILE A 90 -14.32 4.57 -9.54
CA ILE A 90 -12.85 4.69 -9.57
C ILE A 90 -12.20 3.31 -9.64
N THR A 91 -12.70 2.35 -8.86
CA THR A 91 -12.17 0.98 -8.87
C THR A 91 -12.37 0.30 -10.24
N VAL A 92 -13.56 0.39 -10.81
CA VAL A 92 -13.89 -0.22 -12.11
C VAL A 92 -13.08 0.44 -13.24
N LEU A 93 -13.02 1.76 -13.27
CA LEU A 93 -12.25 2.50 -14.27
C LEU A 93 -10.75 2.20 -14.17
N LEU A 94 -10.18 2.16 -12.96
CA LEU A 94 -8.78 1.81 -12.76
C LEU A 94 -8.46 0.40 -13.28
N LEU A 95 -9.34 -0.57 -13.03
CA LEU A 95 -9.18 -1.93 -13.54
C LEU A 95 -9.35 -1.99 -15.06
N GLY A 96 -10.27 -1.21 -15.62
CA GLY A 96 -10.40 -1.03 -17.08
C GLY A 96 -9.13 -0.47 -17.71
N LEU A 97 -8.55 0.58 -17.13
CA LEU A 97 -7.26 1.13 -17.55
C LEU A 97 -6.15 0.10 -17.46
N ALA A 98 -6.10 -0.69 -16.37
CA ALA A 98 -5.11 -1.75 -16.21
C ALA A 98 -5.22 -2.81 -17.33
N LEU A 99 -6.42 -3.19 -17.75
CA LEU A 99 -6.62 -4.13 -18.87
C LEU A 99 -6.17 -3.55 -20.21
N ILE A 100 -6.42 -2.27 -20.45
CA ILE A 100 -5.92 -1.56 -21.64
C ILE A 100 -4.38 -1.56 -21.64
N ILE A 101 -3.77 -1.24 -20.50
CA ILE A 101 -2.32 -1.22 -20.35
C ILE A 101 -1.73 -2.64 -20.50
N ALA A 102 -2.42 -3.68 -20.06
CA ALA A 102 -2.00 -5.07 -20.23
C ALA A 102 -1.81 -5.43 -21.72
N TYR A 103 -2.64 -4.87 -22.63
CA TYR A 103 -2.46 -5.05 -24.07
C TYR A 103 -1.13 -4.43 -24.56
N PHE A 104 -0.76 -3.23 -24.10
CA PHE A 104 0.51 -2.61 -24.46
C PHE A 104 1.70 -3.34 -23.80
N PHE A 105 1.55 -3.71 -22.53
CA PHE A 105 2.58 -4.49 -21.83
C PHE A 105 2.88 -5.79 -22.55
N LYS A 106 1.86 -6.53 -22.99
CA LYS A 106 2.03 -7.75 -23.81
C LYS A 106 2.91 -7.49 -25.04
N LYS A 107 2.67 -6.40 -25.78
CA LYS A 107 3.43 -6.06 -26.98
C LYS A 107 4.87 -5.67 -26.67
N ILE A 108 5.09 -4.85 -25.66
CA ILE A 108 6.42 -4.35 -25.29
C ILE A 108 7.25 -5.48 -24.65
N ALA A 109 6.72 -6.23 -23.69
CA ALA A 109 7.43 -7.32 -23.04
C ALA A 109 7.54 -8.58 -23.91
N LYS A 110 6.76 -8.71 -24.99
CA LYS A 110 6.57 -9.90 -25.85
C LYS A 110 6.18 -11.15 -25.03
N VAL A 111 5.29 -10.99 -24.12
CA VAL A 111 4.71 -12.06 -23.30
C VAL A 111 3.33 -12.45 -23.82
N ASN A 112 2.82 -13.57 -23.37
CA ASN A 112 1.44 -13.97 -23.69
C ASN A 112 0.39 -13.13 -22.95
N THR A 113 -0.89 -13.28 -23.30
CA THR A 113 -1.98 -12.50 -22.72
C THR A 113 -2.18 -12.83 -21.26
N GLU A 114 -2.03 -14.08 -20.89
CA GLU A 114 -2.18 -14.61 -19.53
C GLU A 114 -1.17 -13.91 -18.59
N THR A 115 0.10 -13.93 -18.95
CA THR A 115 1.17 -13.22 -18.24
C THR A 115 0.87 -11.72 -18.14
N ALA A 116 0.46 -11.09 -19.25
CA ALA A 116 0.24 -9.65 -19.27
C ALA A 116 -0.90 -9.21 -18.33
N ILE A 117 -2.04 -9.91 -18.36
CA ILE A 117 -3.19 -9.60 -17.51
C ILE A 117 -2.81 -9.76 -16.04
N LEU A 118 -2.23 -10.92 -15.67
CA LEU A 118 -1.84 -11.20 -14.30
C LEU A 118 -0.74 -10.28 -13.77
N SER A 119 0.11 -9.74 -14.67
CA SER A 119 1.16 -8.78 -14.31
C SER A 119 0.63 -7.38 -14.00
N VAL A 120 -0.40 -6.91 -14.73
CA VAL A 120 -0.77 -5.48 -14.71
C VAL A 120 -1.87 -5.17 -13.70
N ILE A 121 -2.78 -6.09 -13.38
CA ILE A 121 -3.90 -5.85 -12.46
C ILE A 121 -3.37 -5.46 -11.08
N PRO A 122 -3.75 -4.27 -10.55
CA PRO A 122 -3.26 -3.79 -9.26
C PRO A 122 -4.05 -4.37 -8.08
N GLY A 123 -3.38 -4.61 -6.94
CA GLY A 123 -4.06 -4.77 -5.65
C GLY A 123 -4.21 -6.18 -5.10
N ALA A 124 -3.80 -7.22 -5.81
CA ALA A 124 -3.92 -8.61 -5.34
C ALA A 124 -2.70 -9.47 -5.73
N LEU A 125 -1.51 -9.04 -5.34
CA LEU A 125 -0.24 -9.71 -5.66
C LEU A 125 -0.30 -11.22 -5.44
N SER A 126 -0.66 -11.66 -4.23
CA SER A 126 -0.70 -13.09 -3.87
C SER A 126 -1.68 -13.87 -4.75
N GLN A 127 -2.86 -13.30 -5.03
CA GLN A 127 -3.86 -13.94 -5.87
C GLN A 127 -3.40 -14.07 -7.32
N MET A 128 -2.77 -13.02 -7.86
CA MET A 128 -2.24 -13.04 -9.24
C MET A 128 -1.10 -14.04 -9.39
N LEU A 129 -0.26 -14.21 -8.35
CA LEU A 129 0.80 -15.23 -8.34
C LEU A 129 0.23 -16.64 -8.29
N ILE A 130 -0.74 -16.91 -7.41
CA ILE A 130 -1.41 -18.22 -7.34
C ILE A 130 -2.03 -18.58 -8.70
N MET A 131 -2.74 -17.62 -9.31
CA MET A 131 -3.33 -17.83 -10.64
C MET A 131 -2.28 -18.04 -11.73
N ALA A 132 -1.11 -17.40 -11.62
CA ALA A 132 0.00 -17.63 -12.54
C ALA A 132 0.64 -19.01 -12.35
N GLU A 133 0.73 -19.50 -11.12
CA GLU A 133 1.19 -20.86 -10.80
C GLU A 133 0.23 -21.95 -11.34
N GLU A 134 -1.08 -21.71 -11.21
CA GLU A 134 -2.09 -22.63 -11.72
C GLU A 134 -2.18 -22.63 -13.26
N ASN A 135 -1.82 -21.54 -13.91
CA ASN A 135 -1.88 -21.39 -15.36
C ASN A 135 -0.55 -21.73 -16.01
N LYS A 136 -0.48 -22.91 -16.66
CA LYS A 136 0.75 -23.41 -17.31
C LYS A 136 1.34 -22.50 -18.42
N LYS A 137 0.56 -21.52 -18.92
CA LYS A 137 0.98 -20.59 -19.97
C LYS A 137 1.49 -19.26 -19.39
N ALA A 138 1.20 -18.95 -18.13
CA ALA A 138 1.68 -17.73 -17.52
C ALA A 138 3.14 -17.85 -17.08
N ASP A 139 3.92 -16.80 -17.33
CA ASP A 139 5.28 -16.67 -16.80
C ASP A 139 5.24 -16.07 -15.39
N ILE A 140 5.36 -16.94 -14.40
CA ILE A 140 5.32 -16.58 -12.97
C ILE A 140 6.42 -15.56 -12.62
N MET A 141 7.60 -15.68 -13.22
CA MET A 141 8.73 -14.79 -12.96
C MET A 141 8.41 -13.36 -13.42
N VAL A 142 7.86 -13.21 -14.63
CA VAL A 142 7.45 -11.91 -15.15
C VAL A 142 6.31 -11.32 -14.34
N VAL A 143 5.31 -12.13 -13.96
CA VAL A 143 4.20 -11.68 -13.10
C VAL A 143 4.73 -11.21 -11.76
N SER A 144 5.56 -12.01 -11.09
CA SER A 144 6.15 -11.67 -9.79
C SER A 144 6.98 -10.40 -9.86
N LEU A 145 7.90 -10.32 -10.84
CA LEU A 145 8.76 -9.15 -11.02
C LEU A 145 7.95 -7.89 -11.29
N THR A 146 6.95 -7.96 -12.16
CA THR A 146 6.11 -6.80 -12.53
C THR A 146 5.27 -6.32 -11.35
N GLN A 147 4.61 -7.24 -10.65
CA GLN A 147 3.77 -6.92 -9.50
C GLN A 147 4.60 -6.32 -8.34
N THR A 148 5.78 -6.90 -8.07
CA THR A 148 6.64 -6.43 -6.97
C THR A 148 7.33 -5.10 -7.32
N SER A 149 7.77 -4.93 -8.56
CA SER A 149 8.42 -3.69 -9.03
C SER A 149 7.50 -2.47 -9.00
N ARG A 150 6.18 -2.66 -8.98
CA ARG A 150 5.22 -1.56 -8.82
C ARG A 150 5.49 -0.73 -7.57
N ILE A 151 5.98 -1.35 -6.51
CA ILE A 151 6.34 -0.65 -5.27
C ILE A 151 7.32 0.50 -5.54
N ILE A 152 8.30 0.31 -6.43
CA ILE A 152 9.29 1.35 -6.78
C ILE A 152 8.59 2.59 -7.36
N PHE A 153 7.71 2.37 -8.32
CA PHE A 153 7.01 3.47 -9.00
C PHE A 153 6.01 4.18 -8.09
N VAL A 154 5.29 3.41 -7.27
CA VAL A 154 4.35 3.96 -6.30
C VAL A 154 5.05 4.82 -5.25
N VAL A 155 6.13 4.30 -4.66
CA VAL A 155 6.89 5.01 -3.62
C VAL A 155 7.53 6.31 -4.14
N ILE A 156 7.85 6.40 -5.43
CA ILE A 156 8.46 7.59 -6.03
C ILE A 156 7.39 8.54 -6.59
N LEU A 157 6.51 8.03 -7.47
CA LEU A 157 5.60 8.88 -8.24
C LEU A 157 4.39 9.36 -7.45
N VAL A 158 3.84 8.51 -6.58
CA VAL A 158 2.62 8.88 -5.84
C VAL A 158 2.87 10.02 -4.86
N PRO A 159 3.91 9.99 -3.99
CA PRO A 159 4.21 11.12 -3.13
C PRO A 159 4.54 12.40 -3.90
N PHE A 160 5.26 12.25 -5.02
CA PHE A 160 5.61 13.39 -5.86
C PHE A 160 4.37 14.07 -6.44
N ILE A 161 3.42 13.33 -7.01
CA ILE A 161 2.16 13.86 -7.53
C ILE A 161 1.31 14.42 -6.37
N SER A 162 1.14 13.68 -5.29
CA SER A 162 0.36 14.08 -4.12
C SER A 162 0.84 15.41 -3.53
N TYR A 163 2.14 15.64 -3.50
CA TYR A 163 2.71 16.88 -2.98
C TYR A 163 2.25 18.14 -3.73
N PHE A 164 2.13 18.06 -5.06
CA PHE A 164 1.68 19.20 -5.88
C PHE A 164 0.20 19.54 -5.70
N PHE A 165 -0.59 18.60 -5.20
CA PHE A 165 -2.03 18.74 -4.99
C PHE A 165 -2.41 18.76 -3.50
N LYS A 166 -1.41 18.95 -2.63
CA LYS A 166 -1.62 19.13 -1.20
C LYS A 166 -2.25 20.49 -0.96
N ASP A 167 -3.48 20.49 -0.44
CA ASP A 167 -4.16 21.72 -0.06
C ASP A 167 -3.51 22.34 1.19
N SER A 168 -3.20 23.63 1.11
CA SER A 168 -2.57 24.36 2.22
C SER A 168 -3.47 24.47 3.46
N GLN A 169 -4.78 24.20 3.30
CA GLN A 169 -5.76 24.20 4.39
C GLN A 169 -5.82 22.87 5.16
N GLU A 170 -5.46 21.75 4.55
CA GLU A 170 -5.53 20.42 5.18
C GLU A 170 -4.50 20.21 6.30
N LEU A 171 -3.39 20.96 6.29
CA LEU A 171 -2.42 20.95 7.40
C LEU A 171 -3.00 21.50 8.72
N ALA A 172 -4.09 22.29 8.64
CA ALA A 172 -4.75 22.87 9.81
C ALA A 172 -5.94 22.05 10.32
N THR A 173 -6.44 21.10 9.52
CA THR A 173 -7.66 20.33 9.83
C THR A 173 -7.44 18.82 9.88
N GLY A 174 -6.22 18.36 10.04
CA GLY A 174 -5.97 16.97 10.42
C GLY A 174 -6.77 16.61 11.68
N GLY A 175 -8.03 16.19 11.45
CA GLY A 175 -9.01 15.86 12.51
C GLY A 175 -9.31 17.02 13.43
N THR A 176 -10.39 17.77 13.17
CA THR A 176 -10.98 18.76 14.10
C THR A 176 -11.64 18.06 15.29
N GLY A 177 -10.83 17.49 16.11
CA GLY A 177 -11.12 17.06 17.46
C GLY A 177 -9.76 16.85 18.11
N VAL A 178 -9.53 17.43 19.26
CA VAL A 178 -8.40 17.07 20.13
C VAL A 178 -8.55 15.57 20.39
N THR A 179 -7.93 14.77 19.53
CA THR A 179 -7.95 13.32 19.69
C THR A 179 -7.00 13.00 20.82
N ALA A 180 -7.57 12.44 21.88
CA ALA A 180 -6.80 12.00 23.03
C ALA A 180 -5.71 11.00 22.56
N THR A 181 -4.56 11.03 23.20
CA THR A 181 -3.54 10.00 23.00
C THR A 181 -4.07 8.63 23.39
N LEU A 182 -3.49 7.55 22.91
CA LEU A 182 -3.91 6.18 23.21
C LEU A 182 -4.07 5.94 24.71
N THR A 183 -3.16 6.48 25.53
CA THR A 183 -3.15 6.32 26.99
C THR A 183 -4.17 7.19 27.72
N GLU A 184 -4.63 8.27 27.12
CA GLU A 184 -5.68 9.14 27.65
C GLU A 184 -7.08 8.63 27.28
N ALA A 185 -7.23 8.08 26.07
CA ALA A 185 -8.51 7.59 25.56
C ALA A 185 -8.88 6.19 26.06
N LEU A 186 -7.89 5.33 26.32
CA LEU A 186 -8.10 3.92 26.62
C LEU A 186 -7.51 3.52 27.97
N SER A 187 -8.30 2.78 28.74
CA SER A 187 -7.83 2.12 29.97
C SER A 187 -6.91 0.93 29.64
N ILE A 188 -6.02 0.56 30.57
CA ILE A 188 -5.13 -0.59 30.40
C ILE A 188 -5.89 -1.89 30.03
N PRO A 189 -7.03 -2.23 30.68
CA PRO A 189 -7.83 -3.39 30.27
C PRO A 189 -8.34 -3.32 28.84
N SER A 190 -8.73 -2.11 28.36
CA SER A 190 -9.18 -1.92 26.97
C SER A 190 -8.04 -2.14 25.97
N ILE A 191 -6.82 -1.68 26.27
CA ILE A 191 -5.64 -1.90 25.44
C ILE A 191 -5.31 -3.40 25.35
N ILE A 192 -5.37 -4.12 26.46
CA ILE A 192 -5.17 -5.57 26.50
C ILE A 192 -6.24 -6.28 25.66
N PHE A 193 -7.51 -5.92 25.84
CA PHE A 193 -8.62 -6.48 25.07
C PHE A 193 -8.44 -6.25 23.56
N LEU A 194 -8.15 -5.02 23.14
CA LEU A 194 -7.92 -4.67 21.75
C LEU A 194 -6.74 -5.45 21.15
N THR A 195 -5.65 -5.57 21.90
CA THR A 195 -4.47 -6.35 21.47
C THR A 195 -4.84 -7.81 21.25
N LEU A 196 -5.56 -8.43 22.17
CA LEU A 196 -6.02 -9.81 22.03
C LEU A 196 -7.00 -9.97 20.87
N ALA A 197 -7.91 -9.02 20.67
CA ALA A 197 -8.84 -9.02 19.55
C ALA A 197 -8.10 -8.91 18.19
N VAL A 198 -7.10 -8.03 18.09
CA VAL A 198 -6.27 -7.92 16.89
C VAL A 198 -5.53 -9.23 16.60
N ILE A 199 -4.95 -9.86 17.62
CA ILE A 199 -4.27 -11.15 17.47
C ILE A 199 -5.27 -12.23 17.00
N ALA A 200 -6.46 -12.28 17.57
CA ALA A 200 -7.49 -13.25 17.19
C ALA A 200 -7.90 -13.08 15.72
N VAL A 201 -8.23 -11.85 15.29
CA VAL A 201 -8.61 -11.55 13.90
C VAL A 201 -7.44 -11.83 12.95
N TYR A 202 -6.21 -11.48 13.33
CA TYR A 202 -5.01 -11.77 12.55
C TYR A 202 -4.82 -13.28 12.32
N ILE A 203 -5.04 -14.11 13.34
CA ILE A 203 -4.96 -15.59 13.24
C ILE A 203 -6.07 -16.11 12.32
N VAL A 204 -7.30 -15.64 12.48
CA VAL A 204 -8.44 -16.04 11.61
C VAL A 204 -8.17 -15.69 10.16
N MET A 205 -7.75 -14.44 9.89
CA MET A 205 -7.36 -14.01 8.52
C MET A 205 -6.17 -14.82 7.97
N GLY A 206 -5.27 -15.25 8.86
CA GLY A 206 -4.17 -16.13 8.49
C GLY A 206 -4.61 -17.50 8.02
N LYS A 207 -5.61 -18.11 8.67
CA LYS A 207 -6.16 -19.43 8.30
C LYS A 207 -6.84 -19.43 6.93
N ILE A 208 -7.43 -18.31 6.53
CA ILE A 208 -8.08 -18.16 5.21
C ILE A 208 -7.12 -17.56 4.17
N ASN A 209 -5.82 -17.44 4.48
CA ASN A 209 -4.80 -16.83 3.61
C ASN A 209 -5.19 -15.43 3.10
N PHE A 210 -5.87 -14.63 3.94
CA PHE A 210 -6.33 -13.31 3.53
C PHE A 210 -5.12 -12.38 3.29
N PRO A 211 -5.09 -11.64 2.17
CA PRO A 211 -3.98 -10.74 1.87
C PRO A 211 -3.94 -9.56 2.85
N THR A 212 -2.75 -9.02 3.09
CA THR A 212 -2.52 -7.82 3.89
C THR A 212 -3.12 -7.86 5.32
N LYS A 213 -3.27 -9.06 5.89
CA LYS A 213 -3.85 -9.27 7.23
C LYS A 213 -3.20 -8.43 8.33
N GLN A 214 -1.91 -8.07 8.17
CA GLN A 214 -1.15 -7.28 9.14
C GLN A 214 -1.73 -5.88 9.35
N ILE A 215 -2.26 -5.28 8.31
CA ILE A 215 -2.84 -3.94 8.35
C ILE A 215 -4.36 -3.99 8.51
N LEU A 216 -5.03 -4.96 7.89
CA LEU A 216 -6.48 -5.07 7.92
C LEU A 216 -7.03 -5.58 9.26
N ALA A 217 -6.33 -6.48 9.95
CA ALA A 217 -6.81 -7.00 11.22
C ALA A 217 -6.99 -5.89 12.28
N PRO A 218 -5.99 -5.03 12.55
CA PRO A 218 -6.18 -3.90 13.46
C PRO A 218 -7.24 -2.91 12.97
N ILE A 219 -7.31 -2.63 11.67
CA ILE A 219 -8.36 -1.74 11.12
C ILE A 219 -9.74 -2.26 11.45
N LEU A 220 -10.04 -3.52 11.15
CA LEU A 220 -11.36 -4.12 11.40
C LEU A 220 -11.73 -4.12 12.88
N VAL A 221 -10.78 -4.46 13.76
CA VAL A 221 -11.01 -4.47 15.20
C VAL A 221 -11.33 -3.06 15.71
N LEU A 222 -10.57 -2.04 15.25
CA LEU A 222 -10.76 -0.67 15.70
C LEU A 222 -12.01 -0.03 15.11
N ILE A 223 -12.39 -0.34 13.87
CA ILE A 223 -13.69 0.06 13.33
C ILE A 223 -14.81 -0.45 14.25
N CYS A 224 -14.80 -1.73 14.58
CA CYS A 224 -15.81 -2.29 15.48
C CYS A 224 -15.78 -1.63 16.87
N TRP A 225 -14.60 -1.41 17.41
CA TRP A 225 -14.44 -0.73 18.71
C TRP A 225 -14.98 0.69 18.69
N ASN A 226 -14.57 1.51 17.72
CA ASN A 226 -15.00 2.91 17.59
C ASN A 226 -16.52 3.03 17.38
N LEU A 227 -17.11 2.13 16.59
CA LEU A 227 -18.57 2.09 16.40
C LEU A 227 -19.34 1.74 17.67
N LEU A 228 -18.81 0.87 18.52
CA LEU A 228 -19.46 0.41 19.74
C LEU A 228 -19.27 1.39 20.90
N THR A 229 -18.08 1.99 21.02
CA THR A 229 -17.72 2.82 22.18
C THR A 229 -17.75 4.32 21.90
N GLY A 230 -17.61 4.72 20.62
CA GLY A 230 -17.39 6.12 20.24
C GLY A 230 -16.04 6.69 20.66
N ALA A 231 -15.13 5.84 21.16
CA ALA A 231 -13.81 6.28 21.62
C ALA A 231 -12.86 6.42 20.43
N ASN A 232 -12.38 7.63 20.18
CA ASN A 232 -11.39 7.94 19.15
C ASN A 232 -10.06 8.27 19.83
N PHE A 233 -8.96 7.79 19.26
CA PHE A 233 -7.61 8.10 19.71
C PHE A 233 -6.65 8.16 18.52
N THR A 234 -5.49 8.76 18.76
CA THR A 234 -4.37 8.72 17.80
C THR A 234 -3.14 8.14 18.48
N LEU A 235 -2.30 7.48 17.69
CA LEU A 235 -0.97 7.11 18.16
C LEU A 235 -0.06 8.34 18.19
N ASP A 236 0.88 8.34 19.12
CA ASP A 236 1.91 9.37 19.16
C ASP A 236 2.73 9.39 17.85
N ASN A 237 3.05 10.59 17.38
CA ASN A 237 3.81 10.78 16.15
C ASN A 237 5.14 10.00 16.14
N TYR A 238 5.79 9.84 17.30
CA TYR A 238 7.02 9.03 17.42
C TYR A 238 6.77 7.55 17.15
N ILE A 239 5.63 7.02 17.58
CA ILE A 239 5.25 5.61 17.34
C ILE A 239 4.97 5.42 15.85
N ILE A 240 4.26 6.36 15.24
CA ILE A 240 3.97 6.34 13.79
C ILE A 240 5.27 6.42 12.99
N ALA A 241 6.16 7.34 13.32
CA ALA A 241 7.46 7.50 12.67
C ALA A 241 8.32 6.23 12.82
N ALA A 242 8.36 5.63 14.02
CA ALA A 242 9.07 4.38 14.25
C ALA A 242 8.48 3.21 13.43
N ALA A 243 7.15 3.10 13.37
CA ALA A 243 6.47 2.10 12.55
C ALA A 243 6.79 2.26 11.06
N GLN A 244 6.80 3.50 10.56
CA GLN A 244 7.19 3.83 9.20
C GLN A 244 8.64 3.41 8.91
N VAL A 245 9.60 3.79 9.76
CA VAL A 245 11.01 3.46 9.59
C VAL A 245 11.22 1.94 9.53
N ILE A 246 10.66 1.22 10.50
CA ILE A 246 10.79 -0.24 10.61
C ILE A 246 10.22 -0.95 9.36
N TYR A 247 9.08 -0.49 8.86
CA TYR A 247 8.46 -1.06 7.67
C TYR A 247 9.20 -0.65 6.40
N MET A 248 9.61 0.62 6.26
CA MET A 248 10.23 1.14 5.05
C MET A 248 11.66 0.65 4.83
N ILE A 249 12.41 0.24 5.86
CA ILE A 249 13.69 -0.48 5.69
C ILE A 249 13.48 -1.73 4.83
N ARG A 250 12.45 -2.52 5.11
CA ARG A 250 12.13 -3.70 4.30
C ARG A 250 11.81 -3.36 2.86
N ILE A 251 11.02 -2.31 2.64
CA ILE A 251 10.68 -1.83 1.29
C ILE A 251 11.95 -1.38 0.55
N GLY A 252 12.83 -0.64 1.21
CA GLY A 252 14.10 -0.20 0.63
C GLY A 252 15.03 -1.37 0.24
N ILE A 253 15.10 -2.42 1.07
CA ILE A 253 15.84 -3.64 0.73
C ILE A 253 15.22 -4.33 -0.50
N GLN A 254 13.88 -4.46 -0.56
CA GLN A 254 13.19 -5.01 -1.72
C GLN A 254 13.49 -4.22 -2.99
N ILE A 255 13.42 -2.88 -2.91
CA ILE A 255 13.76 -2.00 -4.03
C ILE A 255 15.21 -2.24 -4.50
N ALA A 256 16.17 -2.27 -3.56
CA ALA A 256 17.57 -2.49 -3.89
C ALA A 256 17.81 -3.81 -4.65
N LEU A 257 17.15 -4.90 -4.22
CA LEU A 257 17.26 -6.22 -4.85
C LEU A 257 16.54 -6.27 -6.21
N LEU A 258 15.37 -5.61 -6.33
CA LEU A 258 14.61 -5.56 -7.57
C LEU A 258 15.33 -4.80 -8.70
N LEU A 259 16.06 -3.73 -8.37
CA LEU A 259 16.82 -2.97 -9.34
C LEU A 259 17.87 -3.82 -10.08
N ASP A 260 18.40 -4.86 -9.44
CA ASP A 260 19.34 -5.79 -10.08
C ASP A 260 18.66 -6.78 -11.03
N GLN A 261 17.40 -7.09 -10.78
CA GLN A 261 16.59 -8.02 -11.58
C GLN A 261 15.93 -7.33 -12.78
N MET A 262 15.70 -6.02 -12.67
CA MET A 262 15.08 -5.23 -13.74
C MET A 262 16.09 -4.93 -14.85
N LYS A 263 16.15 -5.81 -15.87
CA LYS A 263 17.07 -5.67 -17.01
C LYS A 263 16.34 -5.87 -18.35
N GLY A 264 16.89 -5.25 -19.37
CA GLY A 264 16.43 -5.45 -20.74
C GLY A 264 15.01 -4.98 -20.99
N ARG A 265 14.34 -5.64 -21.92
CA ARG A 265 13.01 -5.25 -22.42
C ARG A 265 11.88 -5.38 -21.39
N ILE A 266 11.97 -6.36 -20.49
CA ILE A 266 10.99 -6.54 -19.41
C ILE A 266 11.02 -5.34 -18.47
N ALA A 267 12.21 -4.84 -18.12
CA ALA A 267 12.34 -3.64 -17.28
C ALA A 267 11.70 -2.40 -17.94
N VAL A 268 11.90 -2.20 -19.25
CA VAL A 268 11.26 -1.11 -19.99
C VAL A 268 9.74 -1.26 -20.00
N ALA A 269 9.23 -2.47 -20.21
CA ALA A 269 7.80 -2.74 -20.18
C ALA A 269 7.20 -2.50 -18.79
N ILE A 270 7.89 -2.90 -17.73
CA ILE A 270 7.49 -2.66 -16.32
C ILE A 270 7.48 -1.15 -16.02
N ALA A 271 8.53 -0.43 -16.41
CA ALA A 271 8.60 1.02 -16.21
C ALA A 271 7.45 1.73 -16.94
N PHE A 272 7.25 1.41 -18.22
CA PHE A 272 6.18 1.96 -19.03
C PHE A 272 4.80 1.71 -18.41
N GLN A 273 4.48 0.46 -18.07
CA GLN A 273 3.15 0.12 -17.58
C GLN A 273 2.85 0.73 -16.20
N ASN A 274 3.81 0.76 -15.27
CA ASN A 274 3.58 1.34 -13.95
C ASN A 274 3.46 2.86 -14.01
N THR A 275 4.35 3.53 -14.76
CA THR A 275 4.27 4.98 -14.96
C THR A 275 2.97 5.36 -15.65
N LEU A 276 2.62 4.67 -16.75
CA LEU A 276 1.40 4.96 -17.49
C LEU A 276 0.15 4.73 -16.64
N LEU A 277 0.09 3.66 -15.85
CA LEU A 277 -1.04 3.36 -14.98
C LEU A 277 -1.23 4.45 -13.91
N ILE A 278 -0.15 4.93 -13.28
CA ILE A 278 -0.22 5.99 -12.28
C ILE A 278 -0.66 7.32 -12.94
N LEU A 279 -0.10 7.68 -14.10
CA LEU A 279 -0.46 8.89 -14.82
C LEU A 279 -1.91 8.86 -15.31
N LEU A 280 -2.38 7.74 -15.87
CA LEU A 280 -3.77 7.60 -16.30
C LEU A 280 -4.74 7.57 -15.10
N ALA A 281 -4.36 6.97 -13.98
CA ALA A 281 -5.15 7.06 -12.74
C ALA A 281 -5.25 8.51 -12.27
N PHE A 282 -4.17 9.29 -12.36
CA PHE A 282 -4.18 10.71 -12.02
C PHE A 282 -5.08 11.52 -12.97
N VAL A 283 -4.97 11.33 -14.30
CA VAL A 283 -5.85 11.99 -15.28
C VAL A 283 -7.32 11.63 -15.06
N MET A 284 -7.61 10.36 -14.79
CA MET A 284 -8.96 9.89 -14.43
C MET A 284 -9.49 10.63 -13.20
N VAL A 285 -8.68 10.79 -12.17
CA VAL A 285 -9.06 11.51 -10.95
C VAL A 285 -9.30 12.99 -11.22
N LEU A 286 -8.50 13.66 -12.04
CA LEU A 286 -8.74 15.05 -12.42
C LEU A 286 -10.11 15.23 -13.08
N ILE A 287 -10.57 14.27 -13.86
CA ILE A 287 -11.91 14.29 -14.47
C ILE A 287 -12.99 14.06 -13.40
N ILE A 288 -12.80 13.06 -12.52
CA ILE A 288 -13.78 12.71 -11.50
C ILE A 288 -13.89 13.81 -10.43
N SER A 289 -12.81 14.48 -10.07
CA SER A 289 -12.79 15.55 -9.07
C SER A 289 -13.69 16.73 -9.45
N THR A 290 -13.98 16.94 -10.74
CA THR A 290 -14.94 17.98 -11.17
C THR A 290 -16.39 17.68 -10.76
N PHE A 291 -16.69 16.43 -10.41
CA PHE A 291 -18.03 15.97 -10.00
C PHE A 291 -18.06 15.47 -8.55
N SER A 292 -16.94 15.52 -7.84
CA SER A 292 -16.80 15.06 -6.46
C SER A 292 -16.58 16.25 -5.51
N THR A 293 -16.94 16.07 -4.25
CA THR A 293 -16.67 17.03 -3.16
C THR A 293 -15.28 16.83 -2.54
N HIS A 294 -14.62 15.70 -2.84
CA HIS A 294 -13.30 15.37 -2.31
C HIS A 294 -12.18 16.05 -3.08
N SER A 295 -11.08 16.30 -2.39
CA SER A 295 -9.89 16.90 -2.97
C SER A 295 -9.26 15.97 -4.04
N VAL A 296 -8.55 16.57 -5.00
CA VAL A 296 -7.79 15.82 -6.02
C VAL A 296 -6.78 14.89 -5.35
N ASN A 297 -6.18 15.32 -4.24
CA ASN A 297 -5.20 14.53 -3.50
C ASN A 297 -5.83 13.27 -2.89
N GLU A 298 -6.97 13.39 -2.22
CA GLU A 298 -7.68 12.25 -1.61
C GLU A 298 -8.14 11.23 -2.66
N LEU A 299 -8.78 11.71 -3.73
CA LEU A 299 -9.21 10.85 -4.83
C LEU A 299 -8.02 10.16 -5.51
N PHE A 300 -6.90 10.88 -5.70
CA PHE A 300 -5.70 10.31 -6.32
C PHE A 300 -5.06 9.24 -5.42
N LEU A 301 -4.92 9.51 -4.14
CA LEU A 301 -4.40 8.52 -3.20
C LEU A 301 -5.32 7.30 -3.09
N GLY A 302 -6.64 7.49 -3.11
CA GLY A 302 -7.62 6.40 -3.18
C GLY A 302 -7.53 5.57 -4.45
N ALA A 303 -7.32 6.24 -5.61
CA ALA A 303 -7.19 5.61 -6.92
C ALA A 303 -5.80 4.98 -7.16
N ALA A 304 -4.75 5.41 -6.46
CA ALA A 304 -3.37 5.04 -6.75
C ALA A 304 -3.18 3.51 -6.83
N PRO A 305 -2.54 3.00 -7.90
CA PRO A 305 -2.39 1.56 -8.13
C PRO A 305 -1.24 0.96 -7.33
N GLY A 306 -1.33 0.96 -6.00
CA GLY A 306 -0.25 0.52 -5.10
C GLY A 306 -0.71 -0.35 -3.96
N GLY A 307 0.24 -0.71 -3.10
CA GLY A 307 -0.07 -1.32 -1.81
C GLY A 307 -0.66 -0.28 -0.86
N MET A 308 -1.72 -0.66 -0.14
CA MET A 308 -2.40 0.22 0.82
C MET A 308 -1.42 0.85 1.83
N SER A 309 -0.46 0.08 2.33
CA SER A 309 0.48 0.54 3.36
C SER A 309 1.36 1.72 2.92
N GLN A 310 1.81 1.73 1.66
CA GLN A 310 2.61 2.84 1.14
C GLN A 310 1.77 4.09 0.94
N ILE A 311 0.57 3.92 0.38
CA ILE A 311 -0.35 5.04 0.10
C ILE A 311 -0.81 5.71 1.39
N VAL A 312 -1.14 4.92 2.41
CA VAL A 312 -1.56 5.44 3.72
C VAL A 312 -0.46 6.25 4.40
N ILE A 313 0.81 5.86 4.26
CA ILE A 313 1.92 6.67 4.79
C ILE A 313 1.95 8.04 4.08
N VAL A 314 1.73 8.08 2.76
CA VAL A 314 1.63 9.34 2.03
C VAL A 314 0.43 10.16 2.51
N ALA A 315 -0.72 9.52 2.72
CA ALA A 315 -1.93 10.18 3.22
C ALA A 315 -1.72 10.81 4.61
N LEU A 316 -1.12 10.06 5.54
CA LEU A 316 -0.79 10.58 6.89
C LEU A 316 0.10 11.82 6.84
N GLU A 317 1.11 11.82 5.98
CA GLU A 317 2.08 12.91 5.88
C GLU A 317 1.57 14.12 5.06
N THR A 318 0.61 13.90 4.18
CA THR A 318 0.01 14.98 3.37
C THR A 318 -1.25 15.57 4.02
N GLY A 319 -1.70 15.03 5.15
CA GLY A 319 -2.89 15.47 5.87
C GLY A 319 -4.21 15.05 5.21
N ALA A 320 -4.17 14.15 4.23
CA ALA A 320 -5.35 13.67 3.53
C ALA A 320 -6.18 12.71 4.42
N ASP A 321 -7.48 12.56 4.14
CA ASP A 321 -8.36 11.67 4.88
C ASP A 321 -7.95 10.20 4.71
N VAL A 322 -7.29 9.70 5.75
CA VAL A 322 -6.74 8.33 5.78
C VAL A 322 -7.84 7.28 5.76
N ALA A 323 -8.97 7.54 6.42
CA ALA A 323 -10.07 6.58 6.48
C ALA A 323 -10.76 6.46 5.11
N LEU A 324 -11.04 7.59 4.46
CA LEU A 324 -11.58 7.63 3.10
C LEU A 324 -10.66 6.88 2.14
N ILE A 325 -9.37 7.25 2.09
CA ILE A 325 -8.38 6.62 1.20
C ILE A 325 -8.28 5.11 1.47
N SER A 326 -8.23 4.73 2.74
CA SER A 326 -8.19 3.32 3.13
C SER A 326 -9.42 2.55 2.68
N SER A 327 -10.60 3.16 2.70
CA SER A 327 -11.84 2.56 2.24
C SER A 327 -11.80 2.20 0.75
N TYR A 328 -11.24 3.07 -0.11
CA TYR A 328 -11.02 2.78 -1.53
C TYR A 328 -10.12 1.56 -1.73
N HIS A 329 -9.03 1.47 -0.97
CA HIS A 329 -8.09 0.35 -1.06
C HIS A 329 -8.70 -0.96 -0.54
N ILE A 330 -9.42 -0.90 0.59
CA ILE A 330 -10.11 -2.06 1.18
C ILE A 330 -11.16 -2.57 0.20
N PHE A 331 -12.04 -1.69 -0.31
CA PHE A 331 -13.05 -2.06 -1.30
C PHE A 331 -12.40 -2.71 -2.53
N ARG A 332 -11.33 -2.12 -3.07
CA ARG A 332 -10.62 -2.65 -4.23
C ARG A 332 -10.07 -4.05 -3.98
N ILE A 333 -9.50 -4.33 -2.80
CA ILE A 333 -9.00 -5.66 -2.44
C ILE A 333 -10.15 -6.68 -2.47
N PHE A 334 -11.27 -6.37 -1.84
CA PHE A 334 -12.45 -7.26 -1.83
C PHE A 334 -13.02 -7.43 -3.23
N PHE A 335 -13.17 -6.35 -3.98
CA PHE A 335 -13.68 -6.38 -5.35
C PHE A 335 -12.83 -7.26 -6.27
N ILE A 336 -11.50 -7.16 -6.16
CA ILE A 336 -10.59 -8.00 -6.94
C ILE A 336 -10.68 -9.47 -6.49
N LEU A 337 -10.68 -9.74 -5.19
CA LEU A 337 -10.71 -11.12 -4.69
C LEU A 337 -12.01 -11.85 -5.04
N PHE A 338 -13.14 -11.19 -4.86
CA PHE A 338 -14.46 -11.85 -4.99
C PHE A 338 -15.07 -11.76 -6.39
N LEU A 339 -14.69 -10.75 -7.18
CA LEU A 339 -15.27 -10.55 -8.50
C LEU A 339 -14.26 -10.72 -9.64
N ILE A 340 -13.15 -9.99 -9.57
CA ILE A 340 -12.20 -9.91 -10.69
C ILE A 340 -11.36 -11.19 -10.82
N ALA A 341 -10.81 -11.71 -9.73
CA ALA A 341 -9.98 -12.90 -9.79
C ALA A 341 -10.76 -14.14 -10.27
N PRO A 342 -12.00 -14.42 -9.79
CA PRO A 342 -12.84 -15.47 -10.39
C PRO A 342 -13.15 -15.23 -11.87
N ALA A 343 -13.49 -14.00 -12.26
CA ALA A 343 -13.77 -13.67 -13.66
C ALA A 343 -12.56 -13.91 -14.58
N ILE A 344 -11.36 -13.51 -14.14
CA ILE A 344 -10.12 -13.77 -14.87
C ILE A 344 -9.86 -15.27 -14.96
N ASN A 345 -10.06 -16.03 -13.87
CA ASN A 345 -9.84 -17.48 -13.88
C ASN A 345 -10.75 -18.17 -14.90
N VAL A 346 -12.03 -17.80 -14.95
CA VAL A 346 -12.98 -18.31 -15.96
C VAL A 346 -12.52 -17.93 -17.37
N PHE A 347 -12.10 -16.69 -17.59
CA PHE A 347 -11.58 -16.21 -18.88
C PHE A 347 -10.35 -17.01 -19.33
N LEU A 348 -9.38 -17.21 -18.45
CA LEU A 348 -8.13 -17.93 -18.73
C LEU A 348 -8.43 -19.41 -19.05
N LYS A 349 -9.28 -20.09 -18.29
CA LYS A 349 -9.70 -21.47 -18.56
C LYS A 349 -10.44 -21.62 -19.89
N HIS A 350 -11.27 -20.65 -20.24
CA HIS A 350 -11.99 -20.67 -21.53
C HIS A 350 -11.04 -20.50 -22.72
N ARG A 351 -10.03 -19.64 -22.59
CA ARG A 351 -8.98 -19.48 -23.60
C ARG A 351 -8.09 -20.72 -23.75
N GLU A 352 -7.78 -21.39 -22.66
CA GLU A 352 -7.01 -22.64 -22.68
C GLU A 352 -7.73 -23.71 -23.48
N LYS A 353 -9.06 -23.86 -23.28
CA LYS A 353 -9.90 -24.81 -24.01
C LYS A 353 -10.03 -24.50 -25.52
N LYS A 354 -9.90 -23.24 -25.93
CA LYS A 354 -9.98 -22.85 -27.36
C LYS A 354 -8.68 -23.04 -28.13
N LEU A 355 -7.57 -23.20 -27.44
CA LEU A 355 -6.23 -23.30 -28.03
C LEU A 355 -5.68 -24.74 -28.02
N ASN A 356 -6.37 -25.67 -27.32
CA ASN A 356 -6.23 -27.09 -27.39
C ASN A 356 -7.30 -27.69 -28.33
#